data_4ad6f6d8dd202afdbc6cc089d26225c8
#
_entry.id   4ad6f6d8dd202afdbc6cc089d26225c8
#
_cell.length_a   1.000
_cell.length_b   1.000
_cell.length_c   1.000
_cell.angle_alpha   90.00
_cell.angle_beta   90.00
_cell.angle_gamma   90.00
#
_symmetry.space_group_name_H-M   'P 1'
#
loop_
_entity.id
_entity.type
_entity.pdbx_description
1 polymer ?
#
loop_
_entity_poly.entity_id
_entity_poly.type
_entity_poly.pdbx_seq_one_letter_code
_entity_poly.pdbx_strand_id
1 'polypeptide(L)'
;EKQLVNGTHNAFEYYFKQPNGMTKQDVLESSYVTESKSAQGVVIEREFKRDTYEMTAEYQSKLAEMYRKYIRLNEKTEKMIQNDLKDIFDNSKVLGVHFRGTDYKAGYQNHPVAVQIEQTITQVKKSLEKNIFQKIFLATDEKNAVERFEKEFPGKVFYFQDVYRGEGNTSVAFSQSDRPEHHYRLGYEVLRDMYALAACDGLVAGLSQVVNCARIVKESSGKEYDTLCIINNGINVNGKQFAK
;
A
#
# COMPACT_ATOMS: atom_id res chain seq x y z
N GLU A 1 17.61 7.73 2.94
CA GLU A 1 18.94 7.10 2.99
C GLU A 1 20.05 8.15 3.18
N LYS A 2 21.15 7.78 3.85
CA LYS A 2 22.31 8.67 4.02
C LYS A 2 23.14 8.78 2.73
N GLN A 3 23.09 7.78 1.89
CA GLN A 3 23.76 7.72 0.59
C GLN A 3 22.76 7.91 -0.54
N LEU A 4 23.26 8.27 -1.71
CA LEU A 4 22.45 8.35 -2.92
C LEU A 4 21.86 6.97 -3.27
N VAL A 5 20.58 6.93 -3.55
CA VAL A 5 19.91 5.76 -4.12
C VAL A 5 19.56 6.08 -5.57
N ASN A 6 19.99 5.25 -6.48
CA ASN A 6 19.81 5.48 -7.93
C ASN A 6 20.33 6.87 -8.39
N GLY A 7 21.37 7.40 -7.74
CA GLY A 7 21.97 8.70 -8.07
C GLY A 7 21.24 9.92 -7.52
N THR A 8 20.23 9.76 -6.68
CA THR A 8 19.46 10.87 -6.09
C THR A 8 19.26 10.73 -4.58
N HIS A 9 19.02 11.85 -3.89
CA HIS A 9 18.50 11.89 -2.52
C HIS A 9 16.98 12.13 -2.47
N ASN A 10 16.34 12.32 -3.62
CA ASN A 10 14.90 12.52 -3.67
C ASN A 10 14.18 11.18 -3.57
N ALA A 11 13.50 10.93 -2.45
CA ALA A 11 12.82 9.67 -2.18
C ALA A 11 11.73 9.33 -3.21
N PHE A 12 11.10 10.31 -3.85
CA PHE A 12 10.16 10.08 -4.94
C PHE A 12 10.85 9.42 -6.15
N GLU A 13 12.05 9.91 -6.51
CA GLU A 13 12.83 9.41 -7.64
C GLU A 13 13.45 8.04 -7.40
N TYR A 14 13.46 7.55 -6.16
CA TYR A 14 13.88 6.17 -5.88
C TYR A 14 13.02 5.16 -6.66
N TYR A 15 11.74 5.49 -6.87
CA TYR A 15 10.75 4.58 -7.46
C TYR A 15 10.07 5.15 -8.70
N PHE A 16 9.93 6.47 -8.81
CA PHE A 16 9.12 7.13 -9.82
C PHE A 16 9.94 8.09 -10.70
N LYS A 17 9.44 8.34 -11.90
CA LYS A 17 9.91 9.43 -12.76
C LYS A 17 9.23 10.74 -12.32
N GLN A 18 9.97 11.84 -12.36
CA GLN A 18 9.37 13.15 -12.15
C GLN A 18 8.32 13.44 -13.25
N PRO A 19 7.13 13.93 -12.86
CA PRO A 19 6.14 14.37 -13.84
C PRO A 19 6.72 15.45 -14.76
N ASN A 20 6.44 15.35 -16.07
CA ASN A 20 6.88 16.32 -17.08
C ASN A 20 8.40 16.50 -17.20
N GLY A 21 9.21 15.59 -16.66
CA GLY A 21 10.67 15.68 -16.70
C GLY A 21 11.27 16.80 -15.85
N MET A 22 10.49 17.41 -14.94
CA MET A 22 10.99 18.45 -14.03
C MET A 22 12.06 17.90 -13.10
N THR A 23 13.11 18.70 -12.90
CA THR A 23 14.21 18.39 -12.00
C THR A 23 14.14 19.23 -10.71
N LYS A 24 14.89 18.82 -9.70
CA LYS A 24 15.08 19.64 -8.48
C LYS A 24 15.63 21.04 -8.84
N GLN A 25 16.51 21.11 -9.83
CA GLN A 25 17.10 22.39 -10.27
C GLN A 25 16.05 23.33 -10.83
N ASP A 26 15.11 22.81 -11.66
CA ASP A 26 14.01 23.62 -12.19
C ASP A 26 13.15 24.24 -11.09
N VAL A 27 12.94 23.47 -9.99
CA VAL A 27 12.21 23.99 -8.82
C VAL A 27 13.00 25.07 -8.10
N LEU A 28 14.31 24.88 -7.90
CA LEU A 28 15.17 25.86 -7.22
C LEU A 28 15.33 27.17 -8.02
N GLU A 29 15.28 27.10 -9.34
CA GLU A 29 15.39 28.25 -10.24
C GLU A 29 14.04 28.92 -10.53
N SER A 30 12.93 28.30 -10.10
CA SER A 30 11.60 28.85 -10.31
C SER A 30 11.37 30.09 -9.45
N SER A 31 10.84 31.15 -10.06
CA SER A 31 10.41 32.36 -9.35
C SER A 31 9.13 32.17 -8.53
N TYR A 32 8.42 31.08 -8.75
CA TYR A 32 7.18 30.76 -8.04
C TYR A 32 7.14 29.27 -7.66
N VAL A 33 7.15 29.00 -6.36
CA VAL A 33 7.07 27.65 -5.81
C VAL A 33 5.98 27.62 -4.74
N THR A 34 5.08 26.65 -4.85
CA THR A 34 4.09 26.36 -3.80
C THR A 34 4.55 25.14 -3.01
N GLU A 35 4.78 25.32 -1.73
CA GLU A 35 5.14 24.24 -0.83
C GLU A 35 3.91 23.69 -0.10
N SER A 36 3.77 22.37 -0.09
CA SER A 36 2.82 21.68 0.78
C SER A 36 3.49 21.41 2.12
N LYS A 37 3.01 22.05 3.19
CA LYS A 37 3.53 21.86 4.56
C LYS A 37 3.05 20.58 5.22
N SER A 38 2.13 19.84 4.63
CA SER A 38 1.62 18.58 5.14
C SER A 38 1.52 17.58 3.99
N ALA A 39 1.49 16.28 4.30
CA ALA A 39 1.20 15.21 3.33
C ALA A 39 -0.16 15.39 2.63
N GLN A 40 -0.86 16.43 2.97
CA GLN A 40 -2.17 16.82 2.50
C GLN A 40 -1.98 17.94 1.50
N GLY A 41 -2.01 17.63 0.23
CA GLY A 41 -1.97 18.67 -0.80
C GLY A 41 -3.14 19.64 -0.63
N VAL A 42 -2.86 20.94 -0.71
CA VAL A 42 -3.85 22.03 -0.58
C VAL A 42 -5.07 21.84 -1.48
N VAL A 43 -4.88 21.18 -2.63
CA VAL A 43 -5.95 20.90 -3.61
C VAL A 43 -6.90 19.82 -3.11
N ILE A 44 -6.38 18.77 -2.47
CA ILE A 44 -7.20 17.65 -1.95
C ILE A 44 -8.15 18.15 -0.86
N GLU A 45 -7.69 19.03 0.03
CA GLU A 45 -8.52 19.59 1.09
C GLU A 45 -9.66 20.49 0.59
N ARG A 46 -9.48 21.14 -0.56
CA ARG A 46 -10.49 22.01 -1.16
C ARG A 46 -11.56 21.26 -1.94
N GLU A 47 -11.19 20.24 -2.66
CA GLU A 47 -12.09 19.48 -3.55
C GLU A 47 -12.71 18.27 -2.87
N PHE A 48 -12.02 17.67 -1.89
CA PHE A 48 -12.45 16.43 -1.25
C PHE A 48 -12.37 16.58 0.27
N LYS A 49 -13.53 16.49 0.94
CA LYS A 49 -13.55 16.40 2.39
C LYS A 49 -12.73 15.18 2.83
N ARG A 50 -11.68 15.46 3.57
CA ARG A 50 -10.69 14.47 3.96
C ARG A 50 -10.98 13.81 5.31
N ASP A 51 -12.20 13.62 5.66
CA ASP A 51 -12.56 13.16 7.01
C ASP A 51 -12.42 11.65 7.19
N THR A 52 -12.12 10.89 6.13
CA THR A 52 -12.10 9.43 6.23
C THR A 52 -11.01 8.79 5.37
N TYR A 53 -10.50 7.64 5.85
CA TYR A 53 -9.72 6.72 5.03
C TYR A 53 -10.59 6.01 3.98
N GLU A 54 -11.89 6.22 4.03
CA GLU A 54 -12.82 5.73 3.02
C GLU A 54 -12.69 6.55 1.74
N MET A 55 -12.58 5.84 0.66
CA MET A 55 -12.47 6.43 -0.66
C MET A 55 -13.80 6.23 -1.39
N THR A 56 -14.50 7.33 -1.68
CA THR A 56 -15.70 7.28 -2.52
C THR A 56 -15.35 6.85 -3.94
N ALA A 57 -16.30 6.28 -4.67
CA ALA A 57 -16.09 5.87 -6.07
C ALA A 57 -15.66 7.05 -6.94
N GLU A 58 -16.29 8.21 -6.80
CA GLU A 58 -15.93 9.42 -7.54
C GLU A 58 -14.49 9.86 -7.27
N TYR A 59 -14.09 9.87 -5.99
CA TYR A 59 -12.73 10.25 -5.62
C TYR A 59 -11.71 9.23 -6.14
N GLN A 60 -12.01 7.95 -6.05
CA GLN A 60 -11.17 6.89 -6.59
C GLN A 60 -10.95 7.06 -8.09
N SER A 61 -12.01 7.31 -8.86
CA SER A 61 -11.93 7.49 -10.32
C SER A 61 -11.10 8.70 -10.71
N LYS A 62 -11.25 9.83 -10.01
CA LYS A 62 -10.40 11.02 -10.22
C LYS A 62 -8.92 10.72 -9.91
N LEU A 63 -8.64 10.03 -8.82
CA LEU A 63 -7.26 9.64 -8.49
C LEU A 63 -6.69 8.63 -9.49
N ALA A 64 -7.48 7.70 -10.00
CA ALA A 64 -7.06 6.77 -11.03
C ALA A 64 -6.71 7.48 -12.36
N GLU A 65 -7.47 8.51 -12.73
CA GLU A 65 -7.16 9.37 -13.87
C GLU A 65 -5.85 10.13 -13.66
N MET A 66 -5.68 10.77 -12.49
CA MET A 66 -4.44 11.49 -12.15
C MET A 66 -3.24 10.55 -12.11
N TYR A 67 -3.39 9.37 -11.51
CA TYR A 67 -2.36 8.33 -11.49
C TYR A 67 -1.94 7.97 -12.93
N ARG A 68 -2.90 7.65 -13.78
CA ARG A 68 -2.66 7.30 -15.19
C ARG A 68 -1.96 8.42 -15.97
N LYS A 69 -2.22 9.67 -15.63
CA LYS A 69 -1.64 10.83 -16.30
C LYS A 69 -0.23 11.18 -15.81
N TYR A 70 0.00 11.13 -14.50
CA TYR A 70 1.19 11.74 -13.89
C TYR A 70 2.14 10.76 -13.22
N ILE A 71 1.68 9.59 -12.77
CA ILE A 71 2.54 8.67 -12.02
C ILE A 71 3.12 7.60 -12.94
N ARG A 72 4.44 7.54 -12.99
CA ARG A 72 5.19 6.54 -13.75
C ARG A 72 6.31 6.01 -12.90
N LEU A 73 6.43 4.69 -12.84
CA LEU A 73 7.62 4.07 -12.26
C LEU A 73 8.85 4.45 -13.07
N ASN A 74 10.01 4.58 -12.41
CA ASN A 74 11.26 4.60 -13.13
C ASN A 74 11.56 3.20 -13.70
N GLU A 75 12.43 3.13 -14.71
CA GLU A 75 12.68 1.89 -15.46
C GLU A 75 13.20 0.74 -14.60
N LYS A 76 14.02 1.07 -13.59
CA LYS A 76 14.54 0.07 -12.66
C LYS A 76 13.43 -0.54 -11.84
N THR A 77 12.61 0.30 -11.20
CA THR A 77 11.50 -0.14 -10.35
C THR A 77 10.45 -0.90 -11.15
N GLU A 78 10.13 -0.42 -12.35
CA GLU A 78 9.17 -1.09 -13.23
C GLU A 78 9.63 -2.51 -13.58
N LYS A 79 10.89 -2.68 -14.00
CA LYS A 79 11.47 -4.01 -14.30
C LYS A 79 11.48 -4.92 -13.07
N MET A 80 11.84 -4.37 -11.90
CA MET A 80 11.85 -5.14 -10.65
C MET A 80 10.43 -5.65 -10.32
N ILE A 81 9.42 -4.77 -10.34
CA ILE A 81 8.04 -5.17 -10.06
C ILE A 81 7.52 -6.17 -11.10
N GLN A 82 7.77 -5.94 -12.39
CA GLN A 82 7.38 -6.88 -13.45
C GLN A 82 7.99 -8.27 -13.22
N ASN A 83 9.26 -8.33 -12.88
CA ASN A 83 9.94 -9.60 -12.59
C ASN A 83 9.38 -10.28 -11.34
N ASP A 84 9.14 -9.52 -10.26
CA ASP A 84 8.63 -10.06 -9.00
C ASP A 84 7.17 -10.57 -9.13
N LEU A 85 6.39 -9.96 -10.02
CA LEU A 85 5.00 -10.36 -10.24
C LEU A 85 4.82 -11.44 -11.32
N LYS A 86 5.83 -11.64 -12.18
CA LYS A 86 5.73 -12.51 -13.36
C LYS A 86 5.31 -13.94 -13.05
N ASP A 87 5.85 -14.51 -11.97
CA ASP A 87 5.66 -15.92 -11.63
C ASP A 87 4.58 -16.14 -10.55
N ILE A 88 3.99 -15.04 -10.05
CA ILE A 88 3.02 -15.08 -8.96
C ILE A 88 1.60 -15.33 -9.47
N PHE A 89 1.27 -14.70 -10.58
CA PHE A 89 -0.05 -14.77 -11.19
C PHE A 89 0.01 -15.70 -12.41
N ASP A 90 0.00 -17.02 -12.12
CA ASP A 90 -0.37 -18.01 -13.13
C ASP A 90 -1.86 -17.81 -13.52
N ASN A 91 -2.43 -18.66 -14.33
CA ASN A 91 -3.84 -18.54 -14.76
C ASN A 91 -4.86 -18.74 -13.61
N SER A 92 -4.44 -18.81 -12.35
CA SER A 92 -5.36 -18.96 -11.21
C SER A 92 -5.87 -17.61 -10.73
N LYS A 93 -7.16 -17.56 -10.31
CA LYS A 93 -7.70 -16.38 -9.64
C LYS A 93 -7.18 -16.26 -8.22
N VAL A 94 -6.70 -15.07 -7.90
CA VAL A 94 -6.04 -14.75 -6.62
C VAL A 94 -6.87 -13.78 -5.80
N LEU A 95 -7.10 -14.12 -4.54
CA LEU A 95 -7.64 -13.21 -3.54
C LEU A 95 -6.50 -12.47 -2.85
N GLY A 96 -6.39 -11.16 -3.08
CA GLY A 96 -5.49 -10.30 -2.33
C GLY A 96 -6.00 -10.06 -0.91
N VAL A 97 -5.14 -10.16 0.07
CA VAL A 97 -5.43 -9.85 1.47
C VAL A 97 -4.39 -8.87 1.98
N HIS A 98 -4.86 -7.73 2.50
CA HIS A 98 -3.98 -6.79 3.18
C HIS A 98 -4.34 -6.73 4.67
N PHE A 99 -3.38 -7.08 5.52
CA PHE A 99 -3.50 -7.02 6.96
C PHE A 99 -2.45 -6.08 7.56
N ARG A 100 -2.90 -4.95 8.12
CA ARG A 100 -2.07 -3.99 8.84
C ARG A 100 -2.06 -4.32 10.31
N GLY A 101 -0.95 -4.87 10.80
CA GLY A 101 -0.90 -5.50 12.14
C GLY A 101 -0.10 -4.73 13.18
N THR A 102 0.84 -3.85 12.80
CA THR A 102 1.80 -3.27 13.73
C THR A 102 1.27 -2.00 14.42
N ASP A 103 1.53 -0.82 13.86
CA ASP A 103 1.24 0.48 14.46
C ASP A 103 -0.26 0.78 14.63
N TYR A 104 -1.14 0.17 13.84
CA TYR A 104 -2.59 0.37 14.01
C TYR A 104 -3.10 -0.14 15.36
N LYS A 105 -2.43 -1.15 15.95
CA LYS A 105 -2.72 -1.65 17.31
C LYS A 105 -2.44 -0.60 18.39
N ALA A 106 -1.60 0.41 18.12
CA ALA A 106 -1.32 1.48 19.06
C ALA A 106 -2.49 2.47 19.23
N GLY A 107 -3.47 2.46 18.33
CA GLY A 107 -4.68 3.28 18.42
C GLY A 107 -4.41 4.78 18.31
N TYR A 108 -3.58 5.21 17.36
CA TYR A 108 -3.29 6.62 17.15
C TYR A 108 -4.53 7.39 16.72
N GLN A 109 -4.68 8.62 17.25
CA GLN A 109 -5.77 9.53 16.89
C GLN A 109 -5.79 9.80 15.38
N ASN A 110 -6.98 9.87 14.81
CA ASN A 110 -7.23 10.06 13.38
C ASN A 110 -6.69 8.92 12.47
N HIS A 111 -6.29 7.78 13.05
CA HIS A 111 -5.97 6.58 12.29
C HIS A 111 -7.13 5.59 12.33
N PRO A 112 -7.22 4.68 11.35
CA PRO A 112 -8.22 3.62 11.39
C PRO A 112 -8.12 2.78 12.66
N VAL A 113 -9.25 2.36 13.17
CA VAL A 113 -9.31 1.36 14.25
C VAL A 113 -8.77 0.04 13.69
N ALA A 114 -7.84 -0.58 14.41
CA ALA A 114 -7.20 -1.81 13.99
C ALA A 114 -8.23 -2.91 13.70
N VAL A 115 -8.09 -3.56 12.56
CA VAL A 115 -8.85 -4.76 12.23
C VAL A 115 -8.19 -5.94 12.92
N GLN A 116 -8.98 -6.75 13.62
CA GLN A 116 -8.47 -7.97 14.23
C GLN A 116 -8.26 -9.04 13.16
N ILE A 117 -7.25 -9.89 13.34
CA ILE A 117 -6.89 -10.91 12.36
C ILE A 117 -8.05 -11.88 12.10
N GLU A 118 -8.84 -12.18 13.12
CA GLU A 118 -10.01 -13.04 13.04
C GLU A 118 -11.12 -12.45 12.17
N GLN A 119 -11.29 -11.12 12.17
CA GLN A 119 -12.22 -10.43 11.29
C GLN A 119 -11.78 -10.59 9.82
N THR A 120 -10.48 -10.42 9.56
CA THR A 120 -9.92 -10.61 8.22
C THR A 120 -10.07 -12.05 7.76
N ILE A 121 -9.69 -13.03 8.58
CA ILE A 121 -9.85 -14.46 8.27
C ILE A 121 -11.31 -14.81 7.97
N THR A 122 -12.25 -14.29 8.75
CA THR A 122 -13.69 -14.50 8.53
C THR A 122 -14.13 -13.99 7.15
N GLN A 123 -13.69 -12.80 6.74
CA GLN A 123 -14.03 -12.26 5.42
C GLN A 123 -13.34 -13.01 4.28
N VAL A 124 -12.10 -13.48 4.49
CA VAL A 124 -11.40 -14.33 3.54
C VAL A 124 -12.17 -15.64 3.33
N LYS A 125 -12.59 -16.32 4.40
CA LYS A 125 -13.42 -17.54 4.31
C LYS A 125 -14.69 -17.30 3.48
N LYS A 126 -15.45 -16.23 3.79
CA LYS A 126 -16.66 -15.87 3.03
C LYS A 126 -16.37 -15.62 1.55
N SER A 127 -15.21 -15.01 1.24
CA SER A 127 -14.83 -14.78 -0.16
C SER A 127 -14.48 -16.07 -0.88
N LEU A 128 -13.85 -17.01 -0.17
CA LEU A 128 -13.49 -18.33 -0.71
C LEU A 128 -14.70 -19.25 -0.90
N GLU A 129 -15.80 -19.08 -0.14
CA GLU A 129 -17.04 -19.85 -0.32
C GLU A 129 -17.63 -19.72 -1.74
N LYS A 130 -17.32 -18.63 -2.44
CA LYS A 130 -17.71 -18.45 -3.85
C LYS A 130 -16.97 -19.36 -4.82
N ASN A 131 -15.93 -20.09 -4.36
CA ASN A 131 -15.12 -21.04 -5.13
C ASN A 131 -14.45 -20.47 -6.40
N ILE A 132 -14.28 -19.15 -6.50
CA ILE A 132 -13.64 -18.51 -7.64
C ILE A 132 -12.14 -18.29 -7.45
N PHE A 133 -11.67 -18.23 -6.19
CA PHE A 133 -10.26 -17.97 -5.85
C PHE A 133 -9.53 -19.26 -5.47
N GLN A 134 -8.41 -19.53 -6.12
CA GLN A 134 -7.58 -20.70 -5.85
C GLN A 134 -6.46 -20.41 -4.87
N LYS A 135 -5.95 -19.17 -4.88
CA LYS A 135 -4.80 -18.73 -4.07
C LYS A 135 -5.12 -17.46 -3.30
N ILE A 136 -4.34 -17.22 -2.25
CA ILE A 136 -4.40 -16.02 -1.41
C ILE A 136 -3.03 -15.35 -1.44
N PHE A 137 -2.95 -14.13 -1.96
CA PHE A 137 -1.78 -13.28 -1.78
C PHE A 137 -1.92 -12.48 -0.48
N LEU A 138 -0.98 -12.63 0.45
CA LEU A 138 -0.99 -11.92 1.73
C LEU A 138 0.07 -10.81 1.77
N ALA A 139 -0.38 -9.56 1.82
CA ALA A 139 0.44 -8.39 2.13
C ALA A 139 0.25 -8.01 3.60
N THR A 140 1.31 -8.08 4.40
CA THR A 140 1.27 -7.73 5.81
C THR A 140 2.62 -7.25 6.32
N ASP A 141 2.60 -6.32 7.24
CA ASP A 141 3.76 -5.82 7.97
C ASP A 141 4.03 -6.58 9.29
N GLU A 142 3.22 -7.59 9.60
CA GLU A 142 3.29 -8.36 10.85
C GLU A 142 3.69 -9.82 10.60
N LYS A 143 4.74 -10.28 11.30
CA LYS A 143 5.24 -11.65 11.18
C LYS A 143 4.23 -12.69 11.63
N ASN A 144 3.61 -12.49 12.80
CA ASN A 144 2.64 -13.43 13.35
C ASN A 144 1.41 -13.62 12.46
N ALA A 145 1.05 -12.60 11.65
CA ALA A 145 -0.05 -12.70 10.72
C ALA A 145 0.23 -13.73 9.62
N VAL A 146 1.47 -13.82 9.14
CA VAL A 146 1.87 -14.82 8.14
C VAL A 146 1.62 -16.22 8.68
N GLU A 147 2.15 -16.55 9.87
CA GLU A 147 2.00 -17.86 10.50
C GLU A 147 0.52 -18.23 10.72
N ARG A 148 -0.27 -17.23 11.13
CA ARG A 148 -1.70 -17.42 11.38
C ARG A 148 -2.48 -17.69 10.09
N PHE A 149 -2.14 -17.01 8.98
CA PHE A 149 -2.76 -17.24 7.69
C PHE A 149 -2.35 -18.57 7.06
N GLU A 150 -1.07 -18.95 7.12
CA GLU A 150 -0.59 -20.26 6.65
C GLU A 150 -1.28 -21.42 7.38
N LYS A 151 -1.46 -21.30 8.70
CA LYS A 151 -2.17 -22.29 9.51
C LYS A 151 -3.66 -22.39 9.13
N GLU A 152 -4.30 -21.26 8.83
CA GLU A 152 -5.74 -21.21 8.53
C GLU A 152 -6.08 -21.66 7.11
N PHE A 153 -5.18 -21.40 6.16
CA PHE A 153 -5.37 -21.68 4.74
C PHE A 153 -4.19 -22.47 4.16
N PRO A 154 -3.96 -23.71 4.63
CA PRO A 154 -2.77 -24.47 4.27
C PRO A 154 -2.67 -24.68 2.76
N GLY A 155 -1.48 -24.40 2.19
CA GLY A 155 -1.17 -24.56 0.78
C GLY A 155 -1.81 -23.54 -0.15
N LYS A 156 -2.59 -22.57 0.37
CA LYS A 156 -3.22 -21.53 -0.45
C LYS A 156 -2.55 -20.17 -0.35
N VAL A 157 -1.83 -19.90 0.74
CA VAL A 157 -1.24 -18.59 1.04
C VAL A 157 0.14 -18.48 0.43
N PHE A 158 0.38 -17.36 -0.22
CA PHE A 158 1.71 -16.96 -0.64
C PHE A 158 1.93 -15.45 -0.40
N TYR A 159 3.18 -15.06 -0.27
CA TYR A 159 3.61 -13.70 0.05
C TYR A 159 5.08 -13.52 -0.34
N PHE A 160 5.56 -12.30 -0.44
CA PHE A 160 6.99 -12.06 -0.62
C PHE A 160 7.76 -12.35 0.66
N GLN A 161 8.64 -13.33 0.63
CA GLN A 161 9.37 -13.81 1.82
C GLN A 161 10.42 -12.81 2.31
N ASP A 162 10.98 -12.00 1.40
CA ASP A 162 12.02 -11.01 1.66
C ASP A 162 11.51 -9.68 2.24
N VAL A 163 10.20 -9.51 2.41
CA VAL A 163 9.59 -8.33 3.04
C VAL A 163 9.96 -8.28 4.52
N TYR A 164 10.44 -7.11 4.96
CA TYR A 164 10.71 -6.88 6.38
C TYR A 164 9.38 -6.76 7.15
N ARG A 165 9.20 -7.62 8.13
CA ARG A 165 8.02 -7.64 9.00
C ARG A 165 8.39 -7.38 10.43
N GLY A 166 7.58 -6.54 11.10
CA GLY A 166 7.76 -6.20 12.50
C GLY A 166 7.01 -7.14 13.43
N GLU A 167 7.35 -6.99 14.71
CA GLU A 167 6.64 -7.60 15.83
C GLU A 167 6.15 -6.48 16.76
N GLY A 168 4.97 -6.65 17.36
CA GLY A 168 4.41 -5.67 18.31
C GLY A 168 3.68 -4.50 17.65
N ASN A 169 3.83 -3.28 18.24
CA ASN A 169 2.98 -2.13 17.94
C ASN A 169 3.76 -0.95 17.31
N THR A 170 4.97 -1.18 16.86
CA THR A 170 5.80 -0.14 16.23
C THR A 170 5.74 -0.27 14.71
N SER A 171 5.56 0.87 14.03
CA SER A 171 5.57 0.89 12.57
C SER A 171 6.90 0.40 12.02
N VAL A 172 6.83 -0.48 11.03
CA VAL A 172 8.02 -0.96 10.28
C VAL A 172 8.79 0.18 9.65
N ALA A 173 8.11 1.28 9.29
CA ALA A 173 8.75 2.46 8.69
C ALA A 173 9.81 3.12 9.60
N PHE A 174 9.71 2.92 10.92
CA PHE A 174 10.68 3.44 11.91
C PHE A 174 11.66 2.37 12.41
N SER A 175 11.62 1.18 11.83
CA SER A 175 12.54 0.11 12.20
C SER A 175 13.98 0.44 11.85
N GLN A 176 14.90 -0.01 12.68
CA GLN A 176 16.34 0.05 12.42
C GLN A 176 16.82 -1.35 12.01
N SER A 177 17.71 -1.42 11.05
CA SER A 177 18.30 -2.68 10.58
C SER A 177 19.65 -2.41 9.94
N ASP A 178 20.57 -3.36 10.06
CA ASP A 178 21.87 -3.35 9.37
C ASP A 178 21.73 -3.76 7.88
N ARG A 179 20.52 -4.04 7.43
CA ARG A 179 20.22 -4.35 6.02
C ARG A 179 20.63 -3.17 5.13
N PRO A 180 21.47 -3.37 4.10
CA PRO A 180 21.86 -2.29 3.20
C PRO A 180 20.63 -1.63 2.56
N GLU A 181 20.66 -0.31 2.44
CA GLU A 181 19.56 0.49 1.87
C GLU A 181 18.20 0.19 2.51
N HIS A 182 18.17 0.02 3.85
CA HIS A 182 17.00 -0.49 4.57
C HIS A 182 15.70 0.29 4.26
N HIS A 183 15.75 1.62 4.33
CA HIS A 183 14.55 2.45 4.09
C HIS A 183 14.12 2.45 2.62
N TYR A 184 15.07 2.41 1.68
CA TYR A 184 14.75 2.22 0.26
C TYR A 184 14.06 0.87 0.04
N ARG A 185 14.57 -0.20 0.65
CA ARG A 185 13.96 -1.53 0.54
C ARG A 185 12.57 -1.57 1.16
N LEU A 186 12.36 -0.98 2.34
CA LEU A 186 11.03 -0.86 2.96
C LEU A 186 10.02 -0.20 2.02
N GLY A 187 10.41 0.90 1.39
CA GLY A 187 9.54 1.58 0.43
C GLY A 187 9.26 0.74 -0.81
N TYR A 188 10.27 0.03 -1.34
CA TYR A 188 10.09 -0.89 -2.47
C TYR A 188 9.14 -2.05 -2.12
N GLU A 189 9.32 -2.66 -0.93
CA GLU A 189 8.49 -3.77 -0.45
C GLU A 189 7.02 -3.38 -0.35
N VAL A 190 6.73 -2.20 0.22
CA VAL A 190 5.35 -1.66 0.29
C VAL A 190 4.79 -1.39 -1.10
N LEU A 191 5.60 -0.82 -1.99
CA LEU A 191 5.20 -0.53 -3.37
C LEU A 191 4.89 -1.82 -4.14
N ARG A 192 5.74 -2.84 -4.01
CA ARG A 192 5.57 -4.16 -4.62
C ARG A 192 4.30 -4.87 -4.11
N ASP A 193 4.08 -4.88 -2.79
CA ASP A 193 2.86 -5.43 -2.19
C ASP A 193 1.60 -4.72 -2.72
N MET A 194 1.65 -3.40 -2.85
CA MET A 194 0.56 -2.61 -3.41
C MET A 194 0.24 -2.98 -4.86
N TYR A 195 1.26 -3.15 -5.71
CA TYR A 195 1.07 -3.59 -7.10
C TYR A 195 0.59 -5.04 -7.19
N ALA A 196 1.06 -5.92 -6.32
CA ALA A 196 0.58 -7.30 -6.23
C ALA A 196 -0.90 -7.35 -5.82
N LEU A 197 -1.31 -6.57 -4.81
CA LEU A 197 -2.72 -6.42 -4.44
C LEU A 197 -3.56 -5.89 -5.60
N ALA A 198 -3.06 -4.90 -6.35
CA ALA A 198 -3.74 -4.36 -7.53
C ALA A 198 -3.88 -5.42 -8.65
N ALA A 199 -2.94 -6.35 -8.77
CA ALA A 199 -2.99 -7.44 -9.74
C ALA A 199 -3.98 -8.55 -9.37
N CYS A 200 -4.29 -8.74 -8.08
CA CYS A 200 -5.24 -9.76 -7.61
C CYS A 200 -6.65 -9.57 -8.18
N ASP A 201 -7.41 -10.67 -8.30
CA ASP A 201 -8.79 -10.64 -8.79
C ASP A 201 -9.80 -10.21 -7.73
N GLY A 202 -9.53 -10.48 -6.45
CA GLY A 202 -10.33 -10.03 -5.32
C GLY A 202 -9.47 -9.33 -4.28
N LEU A 203 -10.10 -8.58 -3.35
CA LEU A 203 -9.40 -7.88 -2.27
C LEU A 203 -10.21 -7.92 -0.97
N VAL A 204 -9.58 -8.38 0.10
CA VAL A 204 -10.06 -8.27 1.49
C VAL A 204 -9.05 -7.48 2.28
N ALA A 205 -9.45 -6.38 2.89
CA ALA A 205 -8.53 -5.49 3.61
C ALA A 205 -9.24 -4.64 4.68
N GLY A 206 -8.48 -4.11 5.62
CA GLY A 206 -8.89 -2.97 6.43
C GLY A 206 -8.66 -1.63 5.73
N LEU A 207 -9.11 -0.54 6.35
CA LEU A 207 -8.81 0.81 5.88
C LEU A 207 -7.31 1.07 5.92
N SER A 208 -6.70 1.40 4.77
CA SER A 208 -5.26 1.64 4.65
C SER A 208 -4.94 2.41 3.38
N GLN A 209 -3.91 3.25 3.41
CA GLN A 209 -3.44 3.96 2.21
C GLN A 209 -2.84 3.00 1.17
N VAL A 210 -2.20 1.91 1.59
CA VAL A 210 -1.72 0.86 0.67
C VAL A 210 -2.89 0.28 -0.12
N VAL A 211 -4.01 0.01 0.54
CA VAL A 211 -5.24 -0.51 -0.08
C VAL A 211 -5.86 0.51 -1.02
N ASN A 212 -5.93 1.78 -0.61
CA ASN A 212 -6.43 2.84 -1.47
C ASN A 212 -5.57 2.98 -2.73
N CYS A 213 -4.25 2.97 -2.60
CA CYS A 213 -3.35 2.99 -3.75
C CYS A 213 -3.52 1.76 -4.66
N ALA A 214 -3.67 0.56 -4.10
CA ALA A 214 -3.92 -0.66 -4.89
C ALA A 214 -5.21 -0.56 -5.71
N ARG A 215 -6.29 -0.02 -5.11
CA ARG A 215 -7.57 0.23 -5.79
C ARG A 215 -7.42 1.25 -6.92
N ILE A 216 -6.70 2.35 -6.68
CA ILE A 216 -6.41 3.38 -7.70
C ILE A 216 -5.63 2.77 -8.87
N VAL A 217 -4.58 2.01 -8.60
CA VAL A 217 -3.76 1.34 -9.63
C VAL A 217 -4.61 0.37 -10.45
N LYS A 218 -5.44 -0.46 -9.79
CA LYS A 218 -6.32 -1.39 -10.49
C LYS A 218 -7.29 -0.66 -11.43
N GLU A 219 -7.99 0.35 -10.94
CA GLU A 219 -8.94 1.13 -11.75
C GLU A 219 -8.23 1.90 -12.87
N SER A 220 -7.02 2.41 -12.62
CA SER A 220 -6.23 3.09 -13.64
C SER A 220 -5.89 2.21 -14.86
N SER A 221 -5.87 0.88 -14.66
CA SER A 221 -5.67 -0.13 -15.72
C SER A 221 -6.97 -0.57 -16.40
N GLY A 222 -8.12 0.03 -16.05
CA GLY A 222 -9.43 -0.32 -16.57
C GLY A 222 -9.98 -1.65 -16.02
N LYS A 223 -9.47 -2.11 -14.87
CA LYS A 223 -9.89 -3.36 -14.24
C LYS A 223 -10.58 -3.10 -12.90
N GLU A 224 -11.43 -4.06 -12.51
CA GLU A 224 -12.12 -4.08 -11.21
C GLU A 224 -11.80 -5.36 -10.45
N TYR A 225 -12.13 -5.38 -9.15
CA TYR A 225 -12.08 -6.60 -8.36
C TYR A 225 -13.39 -7.38 -8.49
N ASP A 226 -13.32 -8.68 -8.71
CA ASP A 226 -14.48 -9.59 -8.68
C ASP A 226 -15.16 -9.60 -7.30
N THR A 227 -14.37 -9.35 -6.26
CA THR A 227 -14.82 -9.20 -4.87
C THR A 227 -13.97 -8.15 -4.19
N LEU A 228 -14.62 -7.14 -3.62
CA LEU A 228 -13.98 -6.11 -2.81
C LEU A 228 -14.63 -6.07 -1.42
N CYS A 229 -13.87 -6.35 -0.37
CA CYS A 229 -14.31 -6.28 1.01
C CYS A 229 -13.38 -5.39 1.82
N ILE A 230 -13.84 -4.21 2.18
CA ILE A 230 -13.12 -3.29 3.07
C ILE A 230 -13.74 -3.35 4.46
N ILE A 231 -12.98 -3.86 5.43
CA ILE A 231 -13.39 -3.94 6.83
C ILE A 231 -13.16 -2.56 7.44
N ASN A 232 -14.24 -1.91 7.83
CA ASN A 232 -14.23 -0.58 8.42
C ASN A 232 -14.70 -0.64 9.87
N ASN A 233 -13.75 -0.56 10.82
CA ASN A 233 -14.03 -0.47 12.25
C ASN A 233 -14.12 0.99 12.75
N GLY A 234 -14.11 1.98 11.84
CA GLY A 234 -14.09 3.40 12.15
C GLY A 234 -12.70 3.98 12.34
N ILE A 235 -12.66 5.21 12.84
CA ILE A 235 -11.45 6.01 13.09
C ILE A 235 -11.31 6.27 14.57
N ASN A 236 -10.09 6.19 15.12
CA ASN A 236 -9.81 6.51 16.50
C ASN A 236 -9.99 8.01 16.78
N VAL A 237 -11.02 8.37 17.50
CA VAL A 237 -11.34 9.77 17.85
C VAL A 237 -10.48 10.26 19.02
N ASN A 238 -10.24 9.41 20.03
CA ASN A 238 -9.54 9.72 21.29
C ASN A 238 -8.26 8.91 21.45
N GLY A 239 -7.57 8.63 20.35
CA GLY A 239 -6.34 7.84 20.37
C GLY A 239 -5.11 8.62 20.86
N LYS A 240 -3.99 7.92 21.01
CA LYS A 240 -2.68 8.51 21.29
C LYS A 240 -2.29 9.47 20.17
N GLN A 241 -1.66 10.60 20.51
CA GLN A 241 -1.06 11.44 19.48
C GLN A 241 0.14 10.74 18.86
N PHE A 242 0.23 10.82 17.54
CA PHE A 242 1.44 10.35 16.84
C PHE A 242 2.58 11.29 17.24
N ALA A 243 3.63 10.77 17.82
CA ALA A 243 4.82 11.57 18.13
C ALA A 243 5.38 12.17 16.82
N LYS A 244 5.52 13.49 16.81
CA LYS A 244 6.11 14.23 15.68
C LYS A 244 7.61 14.05 15.65
#